data_6b2286efcf516bda54cc7a9fe3034f62
#
_entry.id   6b2286efcf516bda54cc7a9fe3034f62
#
_cell.length_a   1.000
_cell.length_b   1.000
_cell.length_c   1.000
_cell.angle_alpha   90.00
_cell.angle_beta   90.00
_cell.angle_gamma   90.00
#
_symmetry.space_group_name_H-M   'P 1'
#
loop_
_entity.id
_entity.type
_entity.pdbx_description
1 polymer ?
#
loop_
_entity_poly.entity_id
_entity_poly.type
_entity_poly.pdbx_seq_one_letter_code
_entity_poly.pdbx_strand_id
1 'polypeptide(L)'
;RYAGITHIDIEALTESRIDSILEYCRTKNVEISALAYYPNTLTDDPKQRKKAVEHLKAMIAAAPLLNVHTITTFIGRIQTLTVEENLEIFKEVWTPIIQLAEKHKVQIAIENCPMLFGPDQWPGGQNLMTTPAIWRKAFELIPSEYFGLNYDPSHFVWQQMDYIRPLYEFREKIFHVHYKDIKIYYDKLNDVGTMAYPLDYMSPKLPGLGDVDWGKYVSAL
;
A
#
# COMPACT_ATOMS: atom_id res chain seq x y z
N ARG A 1 -0.24 -9.53 -7.14
CA ARG A 1 -0.25 -10.95 -6.79
C ARG A 1 -1.39 -11.73 -7.45
N TYR A 2 -2.27 -11.04 -8.07
CA TYR A 2 -3.42 -11.66 -8.65
C TYR A 2 -2.98 -12.43 -9.89
N ALA A 3 -2.95 -13.75 -9.77
CA ALA A 3 -2.63 -14.71 -10.83
C ALA A 3 -1.21 -14.60 -11.44
N GLY A 4 -0.24 -13.98 -10.77
CA GLY A 4 1.13 -13.87 -11.29
C GLY A 4 1.27 -13.04 -12.56
N ILE A 5 0.28 -12.22 -12.89
CA ILE A 5 0.31 -11.38 -14.08
C ILE A 5 1.16 -10.15 -13.80
N THR A 6 2.22 -9.96 -14.59
CA THR A 6 3.00 -8.73 -14.63
C THR A 6 2.52 -7.92 -15.83
N HIS A 7 1.87 -6.77 -15.58
CA HIS A 7 1.39 -5.89 -16.66
C HIS A 7 2.56 -5.19 -17.36
N ILE A 8 3.54 -4.73 -16.59
CA ILE A 8 4.77 -4.13 -17.09
C ILE A 8 5.93 -4.88 -16.42
N ASP A 9 6.73 -5.56 -17.23
CA ASP A 9 7.93 -6.24 -16.76
C ASP A 9 9.10 -5.23 -16.75
N ILE A 10 9.45 -4.79 -15.55
CA ILE A 10 10.50 -3.79 -15.33
C ILE A 10 11.88 -4.33 -15.75
N GLU A 11 12.12 -5.62 -15.61
CA GLU A 11 13.42 -6.25 -15.97
C GLU A 11 13.58 -6.40 -17.49
N ALA A 12 12.47 -6.38 -18.24
CA ALA A 12 12.45 -6.50 -19.70
C ALA A 12 12.14 -5.16 -20.42
N LEU A 13 12.23 -4.02 -19.74
CA LEU A 13 12.00 -2.70 -20.36
C LEU A 13 13.14 -2.33 -21.30
N THR A 14 12.80 -2.20 -22.58
CA THR A 14 13.63 -1.57 -23.60
C THR A 14 13.03 -0.23 -24.04
N GLU A 15 13.78 0.66 -24.68
CA GLU A 15 13.25 1.91 -25.22
C GLU A 15 12.02 1.67 -26.12
N SER A 16 12.10 0.72 -27.04
CA SER A 16 10.99 0.36 -27.93
C SER A 16 9.75 -0.14 -27.15
N ARG A 17 9.93 -0.83 -26.02
CA ARG A 17 8.83 -1.28 -25.18
C ARG A 17 8.19 -0.12 -24.42
N ILE A 18 9.00 0.80 -23.92
CA ILE A 18 8.55 2.04 -23.26
C ILE A 18 7.70 2.85 -24.25
N ASP A 19 8.23 3.13 -25.45
CA ASP A 19 7.53 3.87 -26.49
C ASP A 19 6.19 3.21 -26.84
N SER A 20 6.17 1.87 -26.97
CA SER A 20 4.94 1.11 -27.25
C SER A 20 3.90 1.25 -26.15
N ILE A 21 4.31 1.24 -24.88
CA ILE A 21 3.40 1.41 -23.72
C ILE A 21 2.83 2.83 -23.71
N LEU A 22 3.68 3.83 -23.86
CA LEU A 22 3.27 5.25 -23.85
C LEU A 22 2.34 5.55 -25.02
N GLU A 23 2.65 5.07 -26.22
CA GLU A 23 1.80 5.23 -27.41
C GLU A 23 0.46 4.52 -27.24
N TYR A 24 0.45 3.30 -26.66
CA TYR A 24 -0.81 2.62 -26.37
C TYR A 24 -1.69 3.39 -25.39
N CYS A 25 -1.11 3.90 -24.31
CA CYS A 25 -1.83 4.74 -23.35
C CYS A 25 -2.41 5.99 -24.03
N ARG A 26 -1.61 6.67 -24.88
CA ARG A 26 -2.04 7.84 -25.64
C ARG A 26 -3.21 7.51 -26.58
N THR A 27 -3.14 6.40 -27.34
CA THR A 27 -4.21 5.99 -28.27
C THR A 27 -5.51 5.61 -27.54
N LYS A 28 -5.42 5.18 -26.28
CA LYS A 28 -6.59 4.83 -25.45
C LYS A 28 -7.07 6.00 -24.59
N ASN A 29 -6.39 7.13 -24.62
CA ASN A 29 -6.65 8.29 -23.75
C ASN A 29 -6.70 7.87 -22.27
N VAL A 30 -5.69 7.13 -21.82
CA VAL A 30 -5.53 6.68 -20.44
C VAL A 30 -4.12 7.00 -19.94
N GLU A 31 -4.00 7.18 -18.63
CA GLU A 31 -2.74 7.38 -17.94
C GLU A 31 -2.49 6.27 -16.92
N ILE A 32 -1.21 5.98 -16.67
CA ILE A 32 -0.82 5.08 -15.59
C ILE A 32 -0.62 5.95 -14.34
N SER A 33 -1.54 5.88 -13.39
CA SER A 33 -1.49 6.70 -12.16
C SER A 33 -0.40 6.25 -11.19
N ALA A 34 -0.12 4.96 -11.13
CA ALA A 34 0.92 4.39 -10.27
C ALA A 34 1.40 3.03 -10.78
N LEU A 35 2.64 2.68 -10.48
CA LEU A 35 3.11 1.29 -10.54
C LEU A 35 2.88 0.62 -9.18
N ALA A 36 2.49 -0.64 -9.19
CA ALA A 36 2.13 -1.39 -7.99
C ALA A 36 3.04 -2.59 -7.75
N TYR A 37 3.55 -2.74 -6.51
CA TYR A 37 4.40 -3.86 -6.12
C TYR A 37 4.23 -4.18 -4.63
N TYR A 38 3.75 -5.37 -4.30
CA TYR A 38 3.31 -5.74 -2.95
C TYR A 38 3.99 -6.97 -2.32
N PRO A 39 5.29 -7.22 -2.44
CA PRO A 39 6.01 -8.20 -1.63
C PRO A 39 6.40 -7.62 -0.27
N ASN A 40 6.54 -8.49 0.72
CA ASN A 40 7.03 -8.13 2.03
C ASN A 40 8.53 -7.79 1.99
N THR A 41 8.86 -6.49 2.09
CA THR A 41 10.26 -6.02 2.08
C THR A 41 10.97 -6.14 3.42
N LEU A 42 10.25 -6.50 4.49
CA LEU A 42 10.81 -6.76 5.83
C LEU A 42 10.87 -8.24 6.19
N THR A 43 10.48 -9.14 5.27
CA THR A 43 10.51 -10.59 5.57
C THR A 43 11.83 -11.00 6.23
N ASP A 44 11.77 -12.00 7.12
CA ASP A 44 12.93 -12.59 7.82
C ASP A 44 13.79 -13.49 6.91
N ASP A 45 13.28 -13.88 5.73
CA ASP A 45 14.09 -14.53 4.69
C ASP A 45 14.99 -13.52 3.97
N PRO A 46 16.32 -13.56 4.15
CA PRO A 46 17.23 -12.57 3.56
C PRO A 46 17.24 -12.58 2.03
N LYS A 47 17.01 -13.74 1.40
CA LYS A 47 16.99 -13.84 -0.07
C LYS A 47 15.72 -13.20 -0.65
N GLN A 48 14.58 -13.47 -0.04
CA GLN A 48 13.32 -12.85 -0.45
C GLN A 48 13.34 -11.36 -0.18
N ARG A 49 13.83 -10.92 0.98
CA ARG A 49 14.01 -9.49 1.32
C ARG A 49 14.86 -8.79 0.28
N LYS A 50 16.05 -9.32 -0.01
CA LYS A 50 16.95 -8.75 -1.02
C LYS A 50 16.26 -8.62 -2.38
N LYS A 51 15.63 -9.71 -2.86
CA LYS A 51 14.90 -9.70 -4.13
C LYS A 51 13.79 -8.64 -4.16
N ALA A 52 13.00 -8.55 -3.11
CA ALA A 52 11.90 -7.59 -3.01
C ALA A 52 12.42 -6.13 -3.04
N VAL A 53 13.46 -5.84 -2.26
CA VAL A 53 14.08 -4.51 -2.19
C VAL A 53 14.75 -4.12 -3.50
N GLU A 54 15.50 -5.03 -4.13
CA GLU A 54 16.15 -4.76 -5.42
C GLU A 54 15.14 -4.50 -6.53
N HIS A 55 14.06 -5.28 -6.59
CA HIS A 55 13.00 -5.05 -7.57
C HIS A 55 12.28 -3.71 -7.34
N LEU A 56 11.96 -3.38 -6.09
CA LEU A 56 11.37 -2.07 -5.76
C LEU A 56 12.28 -0.91 -6.19
N LYS A 57 13.58 -1.03 -5.95
CA LYS A 57 14.57 -0.03 -6.41
C LYS A 57 14.62 0.07 -7.93
N ALA A 58 14.56 -1.04 -8.64
CA ALA A 58 14.49 -1.05 -10.10
C ALA A 58 13.22 -0.35 -10.62
N MET A 59 12.07 -0.58 -9.97
CA MET A 59 10.82 0.12 -10.28
C MET A 59 10.92 1.63 -10.06
N ILE A 60 11.56 2.08 -8.97
CA ILE A 60 11.78 3.50 -8.71
C ILE A 60 12.60 4.14 -9.83
N ALA A 61 13.63 3.48 -10.31
CA ALA A 61 14.44 3.98 -11.42
C ALA A 61 13.70 3.97 -12.77
N ALA A 62 12.82 2.99 -12.98
CA ALA A 62 12.08 2.83 -14.24
C ALA A 62 10.81 3.69 -14.34
N ALA A 63 10.17 4.03 -13.22
CA ALA A 63 8.90 4.73 -13.21
C ALA A 63 8.91 6.05 -14.01
N PRO A 64 9.91 6.93 -13.91
CA PRO A 64 9.98 8.15 -14.72
C PRO A 64 10.05 7.90 -16.24
N LEU A 65 10.62 6.77 -16.67
CA LEU A 65 10.69 6.41 -18.09
C LEU A 65 9.30 6.11 -18.67
N LEU A 66 8.34 5.77 -17.82
CA LEU A 66 6.95 5.53 -18.16
C LEU A 66 6.04 6.73 -17.87
N ASN A 67 6.61 7.90 -17.55
CA ASN A 67 5.89 9.08 -17.06
C ASN A 67 5.07 8.82 -15.81
N VAL A 68 5.50 7.88 -14.96
CA VAL A 68 4.83 7.55 -13.69
C VAL A 68 5.68 8.08 -12.53
N HIS A 69 5.05 8.81 -11.62
CA HIS A 69 5.73 9.45 -10.49
C HIS A 69 5.29 8.90 -9.13
N THR A 70 4.47 7.84 -9.12
CA THR A 70 3.98 7.21 -7.90
C THR A 70 4.15 5.69 -7.98
N ILE A 71 4.66 5.11 -6.90
CA ILE A 71 4.67 3.66 -6.69
C ILE A 71 3.79 3.34 -5.49
N THR A 72 2.81 2.47 -5.66
CA THR A 72 2.00 1.95 -4.58
C THR A 72 2.56 0.62 -4.11
N THR A 73 2.73 0.47 -2.81
CA THR A 73 3.32 -0.73 -2.20
C THR A 73 2.87 -0.88 -0.75
N PHE A 74 3.38 -1.89 -0.07
CA PHE A 74 3.35 -1.95 1.38
C PHE A 74 4.76 -2.22 1.93
N ILE A 75 4.97 -1.96 3.22
CA ILE A 75 6.30 -2.11 3.81
C ILE A 75 6.61 -3.58 4.09
N GLY A 76 5.62 -4.29 4.54
CA GLY A 76 5.79 -5.62 5.08
C GLY A 76 5.99 -5.61 6.59
N ARG A 77 6.21 -6.80 7.16
CA ARG A 77 6.38 -7.02 8.59
C ARG A 77 6.94 -8.41 8.84
N ILE A 78 7.75 -8.54 9.88
CA ILE A 78 8.05 -9.82 10.54
C ILE A 78 7.00 -10.00 11.63
N GLN A 79 6.09 -10.96 11.46
CA GLN A 79 4.92 -11.12 12.34
C GLN A 79 5.28 -11.54 13.76
N THR A 80 6.41 -12.23 13.95
CA THR A 80 6.90 -12.67 15.26
C THR A 80 7.54 -11.56 16.09
N LEU A 81 7.81 -10.40 15.48
CA LEU A 81 8.41 -9.25 16.14
C LEU A 81 7.36 -8.21 16.54
N THR A 82 7.66 -7.43 17.56
CA THR A 82 6.87 -6.28 17.98
C THR A 82 6.83 -5.18 16.91
N VAL A 83 5.96 -4.20 17.07
CA VAL A 83 5.91 -3.03 16.17
C VAL A 83 7.22 -2.24 16.26
N GLU A 84 7.76 -2.06 17.45
CA GLU A 84 9.00 -1.33 17.71
C GLU A 84 10.20 -2.01 17.04
N GLU A 85 10.34 -3.31 17.19
CA GLU A 85 11.42 -4.06 16.51
C GLU A 85 11.28 -4.01 14.99
N ASN A 86 10.05 -4.09 14.46
CA ASN A 86 9.81 -3.91 13.03
C ASN A 86 10.13 -2.49 12.55
N LEU A 87 9.92 -1.45 13.37
CA LEU A 87 10.26 -0.06 13.03
C LEU A 87 11.77 0.15 12.92
N GLU A 88 12.58 -0.52 13.74
CA GLU A 88 14.05 -0.48 13.62
C GLU A 88 14.51 -1.09 12.29
N ILE A 89 14.00 -2.27 11.95
CA ILE A 89 14.29 -2.93 10.66
C ILE A 89 13.78 -2.08 9.49
N PHE A 90 12.60 -1.50 9.63
CA PHE A 90 12.05 -0.58 8.64
C PHE A 90 12.99 0.59 8.36
N LYS A 91 13.48 1.26 9.39
CA LYS A 91 14.41 2.38 9.25
C LYS A 91 15.66 1.98 8.46
N GLU A 92 16.25 0.84 8.79
CA GLU A 92 17.44 0.32 8.11
C GLU A 92 17.17 0.03 6.63
N VAL A 93 16.11 -0.72 6.34
CA VAL A 93 15.79 -1.19 4.98
C VAL A 93 15.26 -0.08 4.10
N TRP A 94 14.40 0.80 4.65
CA TRP A 94 13.65 1.77 3.86
C TRP A 94 14.34 3.11 3.69
N THR A 95 15.26 3.52 4.56
CA THR A 95 16.01 4.77 4.37
C THR A 95 16.68 4.83 2.98
N PRO A 96 17.45 3.82 2.54
CA PRO A 96 18.07 3.87 1.21
C PRO A 96 17.06 3.74 0.05
N ILE A 97 15.88 3.16 0.27
CA ILE A 97 14.80 3.10 -0.73
C ILE A 97 14.22 4.50 -0.95
N ILE A 98 13.91 5.20 0.14
CA ILE A 98 13.33 6.55 0.06
C ILE A 98 14.35 7.55 -0.48
N GLN A 99 15.62 7.47 -0.11
CA GLN A 99 16.67 8.29 -0.71
C GLN A 99 16.77 8.09 -2.25
N LEU A 100 16.59 6.86 -2.72
CA LEU A 100 16.52 6.59 -4.16
C LEU A 100 15.26 7.20 -4.79
N ALA A 101 14.13 7.11 -4.11
CA ALA A 101 12.86 7.70 -4.56
C ALA A 101 12.97 9.24 -4.68
N GLU A 102 13.58 9.90 -3.71
CA GLU A 102 13.91 11.34 -3.75
C GLU A 102 14.75 11.70 -4.97
N LYS A 103 15.82 10.94 -5.18
CA LYS A 103 16.72 11.16 -6.34
C LYS A 103 15.98 11.07 -7.67
N HIS A 104 15.04 10.15 -7.81
CA HIS A 104 14.25 9.94 -9.03
C HIS A 104 12.96 10.77 -9.07
N LYS A 105 12.64 11.53 -8.01
CA LYS A 105 11.39 12.28 -7.84
C LYS A 105 10.14 11.39 -7.99
N VAL A 106 10.19 10.22 -7.37
CA VAL A 106 9.11 9.23 -7.34
C VAL A 106 8.54 9.13 -5.94
N GLN A 107 7.26 9.37 -5.80
CA GLN A 107 6.54 9.22 -4.54
C GLN A 107 6.29 7.74 -4.22
N ILE A 108 6.58 7.33 -3.01
CA ILE A 108 6.27 5.99 -2.51
C ILE A 108 5.03 6.08 -1.61
N ALA A 109 3.95 5.50 -2.09
CA ALA A 109 2.64 5.52 -1.45
C ALA A 109 2.35 4.16 -0.79
N ILE A 110 2.41 4.10 0.53
CA ILE A 110 2.20 2.87 1.30
C ILE A 110 0.72 2.64 1.54
N GLU A 111 0.21 1.50 1.11
CA GLU A 111 -1.17 1.10 1.39
C GLU A 111 -1.33 0.67 2.85
N ASN A 112 -2.41 1.11 3.48
CA ASN A 112 -2.75 0.79 4.87
C ASN A 112 -3.45 -0.58 5.04
N CYS A 113 -3.43 -1.42 4.01
CA CYS A 113 -3.94 -2.79 4.08
C CYS A 113 -3.10 -3.62 5.06
N PRO A 114 -3.70 -4.33 6.03
CA PRO A 114 -2.97 -5.28 6.90
C PRO A 114 -2.33 -6.45 6.15
N MET A 115 -2.72 -6.71 4.91
CA MET A 115 -2.21 -7.80 4.06
C MET A 115 -2.44 -9.18 4.68
N LEU A 116 -3.71 -9.50 4.91
CA LEU A 116 -4.16 -10.82 5.35
C LEU A 116 -4.37 -11.70 4.13
N PHE A 117 -3.56 -12.73 3.98
CA PHE A 117 -3.66 -13.68 2.86
C PHE A 117 -4.33 -15.00 3.24
N GLY A 118 -4.61 -15.21 4.51
CA GLY A 118 -5.31 -16.37 5.03
C GLY A 118 -5.52 -16.31 6.55
N PRO A 119 -6.34 -17.22 7.11
CA PRO A 119 -6.62 -17.24 8.54
C PRO A 119 -5.37 -17.39 9.42
N ASP A 120 -4.35 -18.11 8.93
CA ASP A 120 -3.11 -18.36 9.66
C ASP A 120 -2.26 -17.08 9.89
N GLN A 121 -2.59 -16.00 9.19
CA GLN A 121 -1.90 -14.72 9.31
C GLN A 121 -2.65 -13.74 10.22
N TRP A 122 -3.75 -14.14 10.77
CA TRP A 122 -4.50 -13.40 11.76
C TRP A 122 -4.07 -13.79 13.19
N PRO A 123 -3.97 -12.82 14.16
CA PRO A 123 -4.02 -11.37 13.95
C PRO A 123 -2.71 -10.78 13.44
N GLY A 124 -2.78 -9.56 12.90
CA GLY A 124 -1.61 -8.72 12.62
C GLY A 124 -1.19 -8.59 11.17
N GLY A 125 -1.53 -9.54 10.30
CA GLY A 125 -1.19 -9.47 8.88
C GLY A 125 0.30 -9.35 8.59
N GLN A 126 0.65 -8.96 7.37
CA GLN A 126 2.04 -8.85 6.90
C GLN A 126 2.46 -7.41 6.61
N ASN A 127 1.70 -6.41 7.01
CA ASN A 127 2.06 -5.00 6.80
C ASN A 127 2.21 -4.26 8.12
N LEU A 128 3.25 -3.44 8.22
CA LEU A 128 3.52 -2.62 9.40
C LEU A 128 2.64 -1.36 9.43
N MET A 129 2.48 -0.67 8.31
CA MET A 129 1.84 0.65 8.20
C MET A 129 0.30 0.60 8.20
N THR A 130 -0.33 -0.03 9.17
CA THR A 130 -1.77 -0.30 9.21
C THR A 130 -2.60 0.73 9.98
N THR A 131 -1.97 1.57 10.79
CA THR A 131 -2.68 2.51 11.68
C THR A 131 -2.00 3.88 11.74
N PRO A 132 -2.76 4.97 12.01
CA PRO A 132 -2.22 6.31 12.19
C PRO A 132 -1.13 6.40 13.27
N ALA A 133 -1.22 5.60 14.33
CA ALA A 133 -0.21 5.57 15.38
C ALA A 133 1.16 5.09 14.86
N ILE A 134 1.16 4.09 13.99
CA ILE A 134 2.39 3.59 13.35
C ILE A 134 2.87 4.57 12.28
N TRP A 135 1.96 5.22 11.52
CA TRP A 135 2.33 6.19 10.50
C TRP A 135 3.11 7.37 11.09
N ARG A 136 2.70 7.91 12.24
CA ARG A 136 3.44 8.98 12.92
C ARG A 136 4.88 8.57 13.21
N LYS A 137 5.08 7.39 13.78
CA LYS A 137 6.42 6.84 14.06
C LYS A 137 7.24 6.65 12.78
N ALA A 138 6.63 6.09 11.73
CA ALA A 138 7.32 5.83 10.47
C ALA A 138 7.74 7.12 9.76
N PHE A 139 6.88 8.15 9.72
CA PHE A 139 7.19 9.45 9.13
C PHE A 139 8.19 10.26 9.96
N GLU A 140 8.22 10.07 11.28
CA GLU A 140 9.27 10.64 12.15
C GLU A 140 10.64 9.97 11.90
N LEU A 141 10.66 8.64 11.69
CA LEU A 141 11.88 7.90 11.42
C LEU A 141 12.48 8.20 10.04
N ILE A 142 11.62 8.42 9.03
CA ILE A 142 12.01 8.76 7.65
C ILE A 142 11.22 9.99 7.19
N PRO A 143 11.67 11.21 7.56
CA PRO A 143 10.97 12.45 7.25
C PRO A 143 11.26 12.90 5.80
N SER A 144 10.55 12.32 4.82
CA SER A 144 10.70 12.60 3.39
C SER A 144 9.39 13.06 2.77
N GLU A 145 9.44 14.01 1.84
CA GLU A 145 8.29 14.42 1.01
C GLU A 145 7.91 13.37 -0.03
N TYR A 146 8.76 12.37 -0.27
CA TYR A 146 8.53 11.27 -1.20
C TYR A 146 8.05 9.99 -0.52
N PHE A 147 7.82 10.02 0.78
CA PHE A 147 7.29 8.92 1.57
C PHE A 147 5.92 9.27 2.15
N GLY A 148 4.89 8.54 1.74
CA GLY A 148 3.50 8.82 2.10
C GLY A 148 2.58 7.60 1.99
N LEU A 149 1.31 7.86 1.77
CA LEU A 149 0.24 6.88 1.86
C LEU A 149 -0.48 6.69 0.52
N ASN A 150 -0.81 5.44 0.23
CA ASN A 150 -1.89 5.05 -0.65
C ASN A 150 -3.08 4.71 0.26
N TYR A 151 -4.00 5.65 0.41
CA TYR A 151 -5.05 5.59 1.43
C TYR A 151 -6.24 4.75 0.96
N ASP A 152 -6.59 3.71 1.72
CA ASP A 152 -7.76 2.87 1.49
C ASP A 152 -8.71 2.94 2.71
N PRO A 153 -9.89 3.58 2.59
CA PRO A 153 -10.81 3.72 3.71
C PRO A 153 -11.41 2.38 4.17
N SER A 154 -11.51 1.42 3.27
CA SER A 154 -12.14 0.13 3.56
C SER A 154 -11.43 -0.63 4.69
N HIS A 155 -10.11 -0.48 4.80
CA HIS A 155 -9.31 -1.12 5.84
C HIS A 155 -9.52 -0.53 7.24
N PHE A 156 -10.03 0.69 7.32
CA PHE A 156 -10.46 1.29 8.59
C PHE A 156 -11.83 0.79 9.02
N VAL A 157 -12.76 0.67 8.07
CA VAL A 157 -14.16 0.31 8.36
C VAL A 157 -14.27 -1.04 9.07
N TRP A 158 -13.64 -2.09 8.54
CA TRP A 158 -13.73 -3.40 9.17
C TRP A 158 -12.94 -3.49 10.50
N GLN A 159 -11.95 -2.62 10.70
CA GLN A 159 -11.26 -2.46 11.98
C GLN A 159 -12.00 -1.53 12.94
N GLN A 160 -13.16 -0.99 12.55
CA GLN A 160 -13.97 -0.04 13.33
C GLN A 160 -13.20 1.24 13.70
N MET A 161 -12.34 1.70 12.80
CA MET A 161 -11.53 2.91 12.97
C MET A 161 -12.17 4.07 12.19
N ASP A 162 -11.94 5.29 12.68
CA ASP A 162 -12.30 6.51 11.94
C ASP A 162 -11.39 6.68 10.72
N TYR A 163 -11.99 6.68 9.54
CA TYR A 163 -11.30 6.87 8.25
C TYR A 163 -11.37 8.30 7.71
N ILE A 164 -12.00 9.23 8.44
CA ILE A 164 -12.09 10.64 8.03
C ILE A 164 -10.99 11.48 8.69
N ARG A 165 -10.82 11.35 10.00
CA ARG A 165 -9.81 12.11 10.74
C ARG A 165 -8.39 11.98 10.17
N PRO A 166 -7.90 10.80 9.79
CA PRO A 166 -6.56 10.67 9.22
C PRO A 166 -6.37 11.42 7.88
N LEU A 167 -7.43 11.67 7.10
CA LEU A 167 -7.34 12.46 5.88
C LEU A 167 -6.88 13.90 6.17
N TYR A 168 -7.39 14.50 7.23
CA TYR A 168 -6.96 15.85 7.66
C TYR A 168 -5.57 15.84 8.28
N GLU A 169 -5.27 14.84 9.10
CA GLU A 169 -4.00 14.77 9.82
C GLU A 169 -2.82 14.51 8.89
N PHE A 170 -3.00 13.66 7.88
CA PHE A 170 -1.94 13.22 6.97
C PHE A 170 -2.10 13.73 5.54
N ARG A 171 -2.89 14.80 5.31
CA ARG A 171 -3.20 15.30 3.97
C ARG A 171 -1.98 15.46 3.05
N GLU A 172 -0.88 16.00 3.58
CA GLU A 172 0.36 16.21 2.82
C GLU A 172 1.15 14.90 2.56
N LYS A 173 0.70 13.79 3.15
CA LYS A 173 1.27 12.45 2.99
C LYS A 173 0.41 11.52 2.17
N ILE A 174 -0.79 11.92 1.76
CA ILE A 174 -1.66 11.10 0.91
C ILE A 174 -1.33 11.39 -0.55
N PHE A 175 -0.64 10.45 -1.20
CA PHE A 175 -0.21 10.59 -2.59
C PHE A 175 -1.13 9.87 -3.57
N HIS A 176 -1.81 8.82 -3.09
CA HIS A 176 -2.72 8.02 -3.87
C HIS A 176 -3.85 7.50 -2.99
N VAL A 177 -4.98 7.16 -3.59
CA VAL A 177 -6.14 6.61 -2.87
C VAL A 177 -6.70 5.40 -3.58
N HIS A 178 -7.22 4.45 -2.81
CA HIS A 178 -8.05 3.37 -3.33
C HIS A 178 -9.52 3.66 -3.08
N TYR A 179 -10.33 3.58 -4.13
CA TYR A 179 -11.79 3.63 -4.04
C TYR A 179 -12.32 2.19 -3.90
N LYS A 180 -12.26 1.69 -2.68
CA LYS A 180 -12.71 0.34 -2.32
C LYS A 180 -13.66 0.42 -1.15
N ASP A 181 -14.77 -0.30 -1.24
CA ASP A 181 -15.78 -0.36 -0.21
C ASP A 181 -15.79 -1.74 0.50
N ILE A 182 -16.49 -1.80 1.60
CA ILE A 182 -16.59 -3.00 2.41
C ILE A 182 -17.93 -3.01 3.14
N LYS A 183 -18.56 -4.19 3.25
CA LYS A 183 -19.77 -4.40 4.01
C LYS A 183 -19.48 -5.23 5.24
N ILE A 184 -19.87 -4.71 6.42
CA ILE A 184 -19.86 -5.44 7.67
C ILE A 184 -21.23 -6.09 7.85
N TYR A 185 -21.24 -7.36 8.19
CA TYR A 185 -22.43 -8.11 8.60
C TYR A 185 -22.44 -8.20 10.13
N TYR A 186 -23.17 -7.29 10.75
CA TYR A 186 -23.15 -7.13 12.21
C TYR A 186 -23.72 -8.33 12.97
N ASP A 187 -24.63 -9.09 12.38
CA ASP A 187 -25.10 -10.37 12.89
C ASP A 187 -23.92 -11.36 13.03
N LYS A 188 -23.11 -11.48 11.99
CA LYS A 188 -21.92 -12.34 12.00
C LYS A 188 -20.85 -11.80 12.95
N LEU A 189 -20.60 -10.48 12.92
CA LEU A 189 -19.64 -9.86 13.82
C LEU A 189 -20.00 -10.08 15.30
N ASN A 190 -21.29 -10.01 15.64
CA ASN A 190 -21.78 -10.28 16.99
C ASN A 190 -21.62 -11.75 17.41
N ASP A 191 -21.59 -12.67 16.46
CA ASP A 191 -21.41 -14.09 16.69
C ASP A 191 -19.93 -14.47 16.86
N VAL A 192 -19.05 -13.95 16.01
CA VAL A 192 -17.62 -14.35 15.97
C VAL A 192 -16.67 -13.34 16.66
N GLY A 193 -17.08 -12.10 16.82
CA GLY A 193 -16.29 -11.03 17.43
C GLY A 193 -15.21 -10.46 16.51
N THR A 194 -14.61 -9.33 16.91
CA THR A 194 -13.58 -8.61 16.15
C THR A 194 -12.24 -9.32 16.07
N MET A 195 -12.03 -10.36 16.88
CA MET A 195 -10.81 -11.18 16.87
C MET A 195 -10.88 -12.32 15.86
N ALA A 196 -12.06 -12.56 15.25
CA ALA A 196 -12.21 -13.52 14.17
C ALA A 196 -11.51 -13.04 12.89
N TYR A 197 -11.26 -13.97 11.97
CA TYR A 197 -10.73 -13.61 10.66
C TYR A 197 -11.72 -12.66 9.94
N PRO A 198 -11.29 -11.51 9.44
CA PRO A 198 -12.22 -10.46 8.97
C PRO A 198 -13.24 -10.92 7.92
N LEU A 199 -12.87 -11.85 7.02
CA LEU A 199 -13.80 -12.34 6.01
C LEU A 199 -14.95 -13.19 6.58
N ASP A 200 -14.90 -13.56 7.85
CA ASP A 200 -16.00 -14.26 8.50
C ASP A 200 -17.20 -13.32 8.75
N TYR A 201 -16.95 -12.01 8.93
CA TYR A 201 -17.99 -11.02 9.22
C TYR A 201 -18.06 -9.84 8.24
N MET A 202 -17.17 -9.79 7.23
CA MET A 202 -17.19 -8.71 6.24
C MET A 202 -17.02 -9.23 4.82
N SER A 203 -17.37 -8.40 3.82
CA SER A 203 -17.00 -8.66 2.43
C SER A 203 -16.62 -7.39 1.68
N PRO A 204 -15.59 -7.43 0.80
CA PRO A 204 -15.28 -6.33 -0.10
C PRO A 204 -16.46 -6.02 -1.02
N LYS A 205 -16.65 -4.73 -1.32
CA LYS A 205 -17.71 -4.23 -2.19
C LYS A 205 -17.15 -3.20 -3.17
N LEU A 206 -17.89 -2.98 -4.25
CA LEU A 206 -17.70 -1.80 -5.08
C LEU A 206 -18.11 -0.54 -4.31
N PRO A 207 -17.50 0.63 -4.62
CA PRO A 207 -17.85 1.90 -3.98
C PRO A 207 -19.37 2.19 -4.00
N GLY A 208 -19.91 2.54 -2.85
CA GLY A 208 -21.33 2.80 -2.63
C GLY A 208 -22.18 1.58 -2.31
N LEU A 209 -21.64 0.38 -2.31
CA LEU A 209 -22.35 -0.85 -1.96
C LEU A 209 -21.96 -1.41 -0.58
N GLY A 210 -21.16 -0.67 0.17
CA GLY A 210 -20.68 -1.05 1.51
C GLY A 210 -21.03 -0.02 2.57
N ASP A 211 -20.14 0.12 3.53
CA ASP A 211 -20.32 0.94 4.73
C ASP A 211 -19.41 2.18 4.76
N VAL A 212 -18.66 2.46 3.67
CA VAL A 212 -17.92 3.71 3.54
C VAL A 212 -18.89 4.84 3.19
N ASP A 213 -18.92 5.89 4.01
CA ASP A 213 -19.64 7.14 3.69
C ASP A 213 -18.84 7.94 2.65
N TRP A 214 -19.10 7.67 1.38
CA TRP A 214 -18.40 8.28 0.26
C TRP A 214 -18.58 9.78 0.17
N GLY A 215 -19.71 10.29 0.64
CA GLY A 215 -19.96 11.75 0.70
C GLY A 215 -18.96 12.43 1.64
N LYS A 216 -18.81 11.90 2.85
CA LYS A 216 -17.82 12.40 3.82
C LYS A 216 -16.39 12.17 3.37
N TYR A 217 -16.10 10.97 2.81
CA TYR A 217 -14.76 10.62 2.37
C TYR A 217 -14.25 11.57 1.27
N VAL A 218 -15.03 11.74 0.19
CA VAL A 218 -14.67 12.63 -0.94
C VAL A 218 -14.61 14.10 -0.51
N SER A 219 -15.46 14.51 0.43
CA SER A 219 -15.43 15.89 0.94
C SER A 219 -14.22 16.18 1.84
N ALA A 220 -13.56 15.14 2.37
CA ALA A 220 -12.39 15.27 3.24
C ALA A 220 -11.06 15.14 2.48
N LEU A 221 -11.07 14.60 1.25
CA LEU A 221 -9.95 14.57 0.31
C LEU A 221 -9.68 15.96 -0.29
#